data_9d2836e937c4a5bf86a61f986b4d7c13
#
_entry.id   9d2836e937c4a5bf86a61f986b4d7c13
#
_cell.length_a   1.000
_cell.length_b   1.000
_cell.length_c   1.000
_cell.angle_alpha   90.00
_cell.angle_beta   90.00
_cell.angle_gamma   90.00
#
_symmetry.space_group_name_H-M   'P 1'
#
loop_
_entity.id
_entity.type
_entity.pdbx_description
1 polymer ?
#
loop_
_entity_poly.entity_id
_entity_poly.type
_entity_poly.pdbx_seq_one_letter_code
_entity_poly.pdbx_strand_id
1 'polypeptide(L)'
;TKEKGYERRLNPGLELFKLCEKEGIEEITYYGFTVDNTKRPKFQRIAFSQACVDAVKMLSKENASLLVVGNTKSPMFPKELLPYAIRRQTFGNGGIKVNFLVNYGWQWDLKNHFSDENKKQDPLNLVYSRDISRIDLIIRWGGRRRLSGFLPLQSVYSDFYIIDDYWPDFREEHFYDALSWYNKQDITLGG
;
A
#
# COMPACT_ATOMS: atom_id res chain seq x y z
N THR A 1 -27.01 -2.95 -6.91
CA THR A 1 -26.93 -3.97 -5.86
C THR A 1 -25.58 -3.87 -5.17
N LYS A 2 -25.50 -4.20 -3.86
CA LYS A 2 -24.27 -4.09 -3.05
C LYS A 2 -23.09 -4.88 -3.62
N GLU A 3 -23.32 -6.00 -4.30
CA GLU A 3 -22.32 -6.84 -4.96
C GLU A 3 -21.61 -6.14 -6.14
N LYS A 4 -22.37 -5.45 -7.00
CA LYS A 4 -21.75 -4.66 -8.11
C LYS A 4 -20.88 -3.50 -7.64
N GLY A 5 -21.16 -2.92 -6.48
CA GLY A 5 -20.32 -1.90 -5.87
C GLY A 5 -19.04 -2.46 -5.23
N TYR A 6 -19.05 -3.74 -4.89
CA TYR A 6 -17.91 -4.45 -4.29
C TYR A 6 -16.93 -4.90 -5.36
N GLU A 7 -17.39 -5.52 -6.46
CA GLU A 7 -16.57 -5.89 -7.62
C GLU A 7 -15.92 -4.66 -8.26
N ARG A 8 -16.64 -3.52 -8.36
CA ARG A 8 -16.08 -2.24 -8.83
C ARG A 8 -14.91 -1.72 -7.97
N ARG A 9 -14.79 -2.12 -6.70
CA ARG A 9 -13.70 -1.68 -5.80
C ARG A 9 -12.46 -2.56 -5.87
N LEU A 10 -12.60 -3.80 -6.31
CA LEU A 10 -11.48 -4.76 -6.41
C LEU A 10 -10.81 -4.75 -7.79
N ASN A 11 -11.59 -4.55 -8.84
CA ASN A 11 -11.08 -4.50 -10.22
C ASN A 11 -9.98 -3.46 -10.43
N PRO A 12 -10.10 -2.20 -9.95
CA PRO A 12 -9.03 -1.22 -10.11
C PRO A 12 -7.67 -1.67 -9.57
N GLY A 13 -7.66 -2.39 -8.45
CA GLY A 13 -6.42 -2.90 -7.86
C GLY A 13 -5.76 -3.97 -8.72
N LEU A 14 -6.54 -4.88 -9.30
CA LEU A 14 -6.03 -5.90 -10.21
C LEU A 14 -5.62 -5.31 -11.56
N GLU A 15 -6.38 -4.36 -12.08
CA GLU A 15 -6.04 -3.65 -13.31
C GLU A 15 -4.71 -2.90 -13.16
N LEU A 16 -4.55 -2.14 -12.09
CA LEU A 16 -3.29 -1.45 -11.80
C LEU A 16 -2.13 -2.45 -11.63
N PHE A 17 -2.33 -3.58 -10.94
CA PHE A 17 -1.32 -4.62 -10.82
C PHE A 17 -0.84 -5.11 -12.19
N LYS A 18 -1.76 -5.40 -13.11
CA LYS A 18 -1.43 -5.87 -14.47
C LYS A 18 -0.71 -4.81 -15.30
N LEU A 19 -1.07 -3.53 -15.13
CA LEU A 19 -0.35 -2.44 -15.78
C LEU A 19 1.07 -2.33 -15.23
N CYS A 20 1.25 -2.42 -13.90
CA CYS A 20 2.56 -2.43 -13.27
C CYS A 20 3.43 -3.60 -13.77
N GLU A 21 2.86 -4.79 -13.88
CA GLU A 21 3.55 -5.98 -14.43
C GLU A 21 4.00 -5.75 -15.88
N LYS A 22 3.11 -5.21 -16.72
CA LYS A 22 3.39 -4.89 -18.13
C LYS A 22 4.50 -3.86 -18.29
N GLU A 23 4.52 -2.84 -17.44
CA GLU A 23 5.51 -1.74 -17.49
C GLU A 23 6.80 -2.04 -16.70
N GLY A 24 6.94 -3.24 -16.15
CA GLY A 24 8.16 -3.66 -15.44
C GLY A 24 8.36 -2.99 -14.09
N ILE A 25 7.29 -2.54 -13.44
CA ILE A 25 7.35 -2.02 -12.07
C ILE A 25 7.68 -3.17 -11.11
N GLU A 26 8.71 -2.98 -10.29
CA GLU A 26 9.22 -4.05 -9.44
C GLU A 26 8.44 -4.21 -8.13
N GLU A 27 7.88 -3.11 -7.61
CA GLU A 27 7.21 -3.10 -6.31
C GLU A 27 6.06 -2.08 -6.28
N ILE A 28 4.91 -2.49 -5.74
CA ILE A 28 3.75 -1.63 -5.52
C ILE A 28 3.23 -1.76 -4.10
N THR A 29 2.71 -0.67 -3.56
CA THR A 29 2.13 -0.63 -2.21
C THR A 29 0.72 -0.05 -2.24
N TYR A 30 -0.25 -0.82 -1.76
CA TYR A 30 -1.63 -0.37 -1.58
C TYR A 30 -1.87 0.11 -0.15
N TYR A 31 -2.37 1.33 -0.01
CA TYR A 31 -2.79 1.89 1.27
C TYR A 31 -4.25 1.55 1.54
N GLY A 32 -4.50 0.35 2.07
CA GLY A 32 -5.84 -0.21 2.16
C GLY A 32 -6.66 0.29 3.36
N PHE A 33 -6.26 -0.07 4.58
CA PHE A 33 -6.99 0.20 5.80
C PHE A 33 -6.06 0.75 6.88
N THR A 34 -6.38 1.94 7.42
CA THR A 34 -5.54 2.61 8.41
C THR A 34 -6.12 2.51 9.82
N VAL A 35 -5.28 2.73 10.84
CA VAL A 35 -5.74 2.86 12.24
C VAL A 35 -6.80 3.95 12.39
N ASP A 36 -6.69 5.06 11.64
CA ASP A 36 -7.71 6.11 11.67
C ASP A 36 -9.06 5.67 11.11
N ASN A 37 -9.07 4.71 10.20
CA ASN A 37 -10.30 4.11 9.70
C ASN A 37 -11.06 3.31 10.77
N THR A 38 -10.41 2.92 11.86
CA THR A 38 -11.08 2.22 12.98
C THR A 38 -12.08 3.11 13.72
N LYS A 39 -11.99 4.43 13.58
CA LYS A 39 -12.93 5.41 14.11
C LYS A 39 -14.25 5.49 13.32
N ARG A 40 -14.32 4.84 12.15
CA ARG A 40 -15.50 4.82 11.30
C ARG A 40 -16.60 3.87 11.82
N PRO A 41 -17.85 4.03 11.38
CA PRO A 41 -18.97 3.11 11.72
C PRO A 41 -18.60 1.65 11.47
N LYS A 42 -19.10 0.74 12.31
CA LYS A 42 -18.77 -0.70 12.29
C LYS A 42 -18.93 -1.33 10.89
N PHE A 43 -20.02 -1.01 10.18
CA PHE A 43 -20.26 -1.57 8.84
C PHE A 43 -19.20 -1.15 7.82
N GLN A 44 -18.69 0.10 7.89
CA GLN A 44 -17.61 0.56 7.02
C GLN A 44 -16.30 -0.14 7.33
N ARG A 45 -15.98 -0.32 8.61
CA ARG A 45 -14.76 -1.04 9.05
C ARG A 45 -14.74 -2.47 8.53
N ILE A 46 -15.86 -3.19 8.67
CA ILE A 46 -16.00 -4.57 8.17
C ILE A 46 -15.81 -4.58 6.64
N ALA A 47 -16.44 -3.66 5.91
CA ALA A 47 -16.32 -3.60 4.46
C ALA A 47 -14.87 -3.30 4.00
N PHE A 48 -14.16 -2.39 4.66
CA PHE A 48 -12.76 -2.09 4.35
C PHE A 48 -11.84 -3.27 4.66
N SER A 49 -12.03 -3.91 5.83
CA SER A 49 -11.28 -5.08 6.23
C SER A 49 -11.46 -6.23 5.23
N GLN A 50 -12.72 -6.51 4.85
CA GLN A 50 -13.02 -7.55 3.88
C GLN A 50 -12.45 -7.23 2.50
N ALA A 51 -12.50 -5.99 2.05
CA ALA A 51 -11.91 -5.57 0.78
C ALA A 51 -10.40 -5.83 0.73
N CYS A 52 -9.68 -5.61 1.85
CA CYS A 52 -8.24 -5.93 1.94
C CYS A 52 -8.00 -7.45 1.86
N VAL A 53 -8.80 -8.26 2.56
CA VAL A 53 -8.70 -9.73 2.51
C VAL A 53 -8.92 -10.23 1.08
N ASP A 54 -9.95 -9.74 0.40
CA ASP A 54 -10.29 -10.18 -0.95
C ASP A 54 -9.26 -9.73 -1.98
N ALA A 55 -8.70 -8.53 -1.84
CA ALA A 55 -7.62 -8.05 -2.69
C ALA A 55 -6.37 -8.93 -2.56
N VAL A 56 -5.95 -9.27 -1.34
CA VAL A 56 -4.80 -10.17 -1.12
C VAL A 56 -5.09 -11.57 -1.69
N LYS A 57 -6.28 -12.13 -1.45
CA LYS A 57 -6.69 -13.44 -2.00
C LYS A 57 -6.75 -13.43 -3.53
N MET A 58 -7.15 -12.34 -4.13
CA MET A 58 -7.20 -12.21 -5.59
C MET A 58 -5.78 -12.17 -6.17
N LEU A 59 -4.89 -11.36 -5.61
CA LEU A 59 -3.50 -11.26 -6.08
C LEU A 59 -2.65 -12.50 -5.72
N SER A 60 -3.06 -13.33 -4.76
CA SER A 60 -2.41 -14.62 -4.50
C SER A 60 -2.60 -15.66 -5.62
N LYS A 61 -3.46 -15.37 -6.61
CA LYS A 61 -3.63 -16.18 -7.81
C LYS A 61 -2.78 -15.70 -8.98
N GLU A 62 -2.15 -14.55 -8.82
CA GLU A 62 -1.28 -13.94 -9.82
C GLU A 62 0.20 -14.27 -9.55
N ASN A 63 1.07 -13.85 -10.46
CA ASN A 63 2.52 -13.99 -10.31
C ASN A 63 3.05 -12.84 -9.44
N ALA A 64 3.02 -12.98 -8.12
CA ALA A 64 3.27 -11.92 -7.18
C ALA A 64 3.94 -12.38 -5.88
N SER A 65 4.65 -11.47 -5.21
CA SER A 65 5.20 -11.66 -3.85
C SER A 65 4.50 -10.71 -2.88
N LEU A 66 3.57 -11.25 -2.08
CA LEU A 66 2.64 -10.49 -1.24
C LEU A 66 3.15 -10.32 0.19
N LEU A 67 3.08 -9.09 0.70
CA LEU A 67 3.36 -8.74 2.09
C LEU A 67 2.22 -7.89 2.64
N VAL A 68 1.82 -8.13 3.89
CA VAL A 68 0.88 -7.27 4.61
C VAL A 68 1.59 -6.63 5.79
N VAL A 69 1.52 -5.31 5.91
CA VAL A 69 2.12 -4.57 7.02
C VAL A 69 1.03 -3.84 7.80
N GLY A 70 0.96 -4.11 9.10
CA GLY A 70 0.00 -3.49 10.00
C GLY A 70 0.01 -4.09 11.39
N ASN A 71 -0.71 -3.47 12.32
CA ASN A 71 -0.74 -3.90 13.71
C ASN A 71 -1.54 -5.20 13.89
N THR A 72 -0.85 -6.33 13.79
CA THR A 72 -1.43 -7.68 13.94
C THR A 72 -1.95 -7.99 15.35
N LYS A 73 -1.51 -7.23 16.36
CA LYS A 73 -1.99 -7.39 17.75
C LYS A 73 -3.35 -6.71 17.98
N SER A 74 -3.79 -5.87 17.06
CA SER A 74 -5.10 -5.22 17.14
C SER A 74 -6.22 -6.19 16.80
N PRO A 75 -7.35 -6.18 17.53
CA PRO A 75 -8.53 -6.96 17.19
C PRO A 75 -9.16 -6.53 15.86
N MET A 76 -8.73 -5.41 15.30
CA MET A 76 -9.17 -4.88 14.00
C MET A 76 -8.36 -5.45 12.82
N PHE A 77 -7.26 -6.17 13.08
CA PHE A 77 -6.48 -6.79 12.02
C PHE A 77 -7.18 -8.09 11.53
N PRO A 78 -7.40 -8.25 10.21
CA PRO A 78 -8.01 -9.47 9.67
C PRO A 78 -7.12 -10.69 9.90
N LYS A 79 -7.64 -11.70 10.59
CA LYS A 79 -6.87 -12.93 10.92
C LYS A 79 -6.42 -13.69 9.69
N GLU A 80 -7.18 -13.63 8.62
CA GLU A 80 -6.89 -14.25 7.33
C GLU A 80 -5.61 -13.72 6.69
N LEU A 81 -5.20 -12.51 7.06
CA LEU A 81 -3.99 -11.87 6.53
C LEU A 81 -2.73 -12.12 7.38
N LEU A 82 -2.84 -12.80 8.52
CA LEU A 82 -1.70 -13.10 9.39
C LEU A 82 -0.54 -13.81 8.68
N PRO A 83 -0.76 -14.83 7.82
CA PRO A 83 0.34 -15.49 7.12
C PRO A 83 1.19 -14.53 6.28
N TYR A 84 0.56 -13.52 5.68
CA TYR A 84 1.21 -12.49 4.86
C TYR A 84 1.89 -11.39 5.69
N ALA A 85 1.51 -11.25 6.97
CA ALA A 85 2.11 -10.28 7.88
C ALA A 85 3.33 -10.84 8.62
N ILE A 86 3.44 -12.17 8.74
CA ILE A 86 4.59 -12.85 9.35
C ILE A 86 5.79 -12.82 8.40
N ARG A 87 5.55 -13.08 7.13
CA ARG A 87 6.56 -13.06 6.07
C ARG A 87 5.91 -12.85 4.71
N ARG A 88 6.69 -12.34 3.77
CA ARG A 88 6.28 -12.24 2.35
C ARG A 88 5.97 -13.63 1.80
N GLN A 89 4.83 -13.78 1.14
CA GLN A 89 4.37 -15.01 0.50
C GLN A 89 4.54 -14.88 -1.01
N THR A 90 5.21 -15.84 -1.63
CA THR A 90 5.50 -15.84 -3.06
C THR A 90 4.55 -16.78 -3.80
N PHE A 91 3.95 -16.30 -4.88
CA PHE A 91 3.04 -17.02 -5.76
C PHE A 91 3.57 -17.00 -7.20
N GLY A 92 3.37 -18.10 -7.91
CA GLY A 92 3.95 -18.29 -9.24
C GLY A 92 5.47 -18.21 -9.21
N ASN A 93 6.05 -17.40 -10.10
CA ASN A 93 7.51 -17.18 -10.17
C ASN A 93 7.97 -15.99 -9.29
N GLY A 94 7.09 -15.46 -8.44
CA GLY A 94 7.43 -14.40 -7.52
C GLY A 94 7.24 -12.97 -8.04
N GLY A 95 7.07 -12.77 -9.33
CA GLY A 95 6.70 -11.53 -10.01
C GLY A 95 6.97 -10.21 -9.27
N ILE A 96 6.00 -9.29 -9.34
CA ILE A 96 6.04 -8.00 -8.64
C ILE A 96 5.89 -8.22 -7.13
N LYS A 97 6.66 -7.47 -6.34
CA LYS A 97 6.41 -7.32 -4.91
C LYS A 97 5.18 -6.45 -4.69
N VAL A 98 4.20 -6.97 -3.97
CA VAL A 98 2.97 -6.25 -3.64
C VAL A 98 2.81 -6.13 -2.14
N ASN A 99 2.72 -4.93 -1.65
CA ASN A 99 2.53 -4.64 -0.24
C ASN A 99 1.13 -4.09 0.02
N PHE A 100 0.51 -4.56 1.09
CA PHE A 100 -0.76 -4.03 1.58
C PHE A 100 -0.58 -3.46 2.97
N LEU A 101 -0.92 -2.18 3.15
CA LEU A 101 -0.97 -1.57 4.46
C LEU A 101 -2.38 -1.78 5.03
N VAL A 102 -2.51 -2.64 6.04
CA VAL A 102 -3.79 -3.05 6.64
C VAL A 102 -3.76 -2.84 8.14
N ASN A 103 -4.68 -2.06 8.66
CA ASN A 103 -4.64 -1.60 10.05
C ASN A 103 -3.28 -0.95 10.39
N TYR A 104 -2.76 -0.20 9.42
CA TYR A 104 -1.49 0.48 9.48
C TYR A 104 -1.63 1.84 10.16
N GLY A 105 -0.62 2.21 10.95
CA GLY A 105 -0.45 3.54 11.53
C GLY A 105 1.02 3.88 11.62
N TRP A 106 1.42 5.07 11.17
CA TRP A 106 2.82 5.48 11.15
C TRP A 106 3.46 5.51 12.55
N GLN A 107 2.72 5.90 13.59
CA GLN A 107 3.22 5.85 14.98
C GLN A 107 3.50 4.41 15.43
N TRP A 108 2.63 3.47 15.06
CA TRP A 108 2.86 2.06 15.31
C TRP A 108 4.09 1.56 14.56
N ASP A 109 4.23 1.93 13.29
CA ASP A 109 5.34 1.53 12.44
C ASP A 109 6.70 1.98 13.00
N LEU A 110 6.77 3.22 13.48
CA LEU A 110 7.97 3.83 14.05
C LEU A 110 8.22 3.48 15.54
N LYS A 111 7.36 2.66 16.16
CA LYS A 111 7.40 2.46 17.62
C LYS A 111 8.76 1.98 18.15
N ASN A 112 9.43 1.10 17.42
CA ASN A 112 10.71 0.56 17.83
C ASN A 112 11.88 1.55 17.66
N HIS A 113 11.72 2.58 16.85
CA HIS A 113 12.73 3.58 16.58
C HIS A 113 13.03 4.46 17.82
N PHE A 114 12.05 4.66 18.69
CA PHE A 114 12.16 5.56 19.84
C PHE A 114 12.79 4.93 21.10
N SER A 115 13.26 3.68 21.04
CA SER A 115 13.98 3.05 22.16
C SER A 115 15.45 3.48 22.18
N ASP A 116 15.99 3.74 23.39
CA ASP A 116 17.38 4.18 23.56
C ASP A 116 18.41 3.18 23.04
N GLU A 117 18.10 1.89 23.07
CA GLU A 117 18.96 0.79 22.59
C GLU A 117 19.19 0.84 21.08
N ASN A 118 18.33 1.52 20.33
CA ASN A 118 18.31 1.51 18.87
C ASN A 118 18.91 2.78 18.22
N LYS A 119 19.38 3.75 19.01
CA LYS A 119 19.87 5.06 18.50
C LYS A 119 21.03 5.00 17.49
N LYS A 120 21.75 3.88 17.43
CA LYS A 120 22.90 3.70 16.50
C LYS A 120 22.57 2.90 15.26
N GLN A 121 21.32 2.42 15.12
CA GLN A 121 20.91 1.61 13.98
C GLN A 121 20.27 2.49 12.90
N ASP A 122 20.32 2.01 11.64
CA ASP A 122 19.61 2.66 10.54
C ASP A 122 18.09 2.68 10.86
N PRO A 123 17.45 3.86 10.84
CA PRO A 123 16.02 4.01 11.09
C PRO A 123 15.15 3.07 10.28
N LEU A 124 15.50 2.81 9.02
CA LEU A 124 14.75 1.90 8.15
C LEU A 124 14.73 0.45 8.66
N ASN A 125 15.77 0.00 9.37
CA ASN A 125 15.82 -1.35 9.93
C ASN A 125 14.95 -1.51 11.19
N LEU A 126 14.52 -0.41 11.79
CA LEU A 126 13.79 -0.38 13.07
C LEU A 126 12.28 -0.32 12.91
N VAL A 127 11.78 -0.08 11.70
CA VAL A 127 10.36 0.01 11.43
C VAL A 127 9.75 -1.35 11.06
N TYR A 128 8.47 -1.51 11.32
CA TYR A 128 7.77 -2.73 10.93
C TYR A 128 7.64 -2.88 9.40
N SER A 129 7.66 -1.76 8.69
CA SER A 129 7.61 -1.70 7.21
C SER A 129 8.97 -1.85 6.52
N ARG A 130 10.03 -2.24 7.22
CA ARG A 130 11.41 -2.35 6.70
C ARG A 130 11.57 -3.18 5.42
N ASP A 131 10.67 -4.13 5.17
CA ASP A 131 10.70 -4.98 3.98
C ASP A 131 10.02 -4.33 2.75
N ILE A 132 9.58 -3.08 2.89
CA ILE A 132 9.07 -2.24 1.81
C ILE A 132 10.20 -1.30 1.37
N SER A 133 10.50 -1.32 0.08
CA SER A 133 11.53 -0.48 -0.51
C SER A 133 11.18 1.02 -0.44
N ARG A 134 12.17 1.88 -0.63
CA ARG A 134 11.95 3.30 -0.86
C ARG A 134 10.93 3.49 -2.00
N ILE A 135 10.05 4.46 -1.84
CA ILE A 135 8.99 4.76 -2.80
C ILE A 135 9.45 5.93 -3.69
N ASP A 136 9.42 5.70 -4.99
CA ASP A 136 9.78 6.72 -5.98
C ASP A 136 8.58 7.59 -6.34
N LEU A 137 7.41 6.98 -6.58
CA LEU A 137 6.20 7.67 -7.00
C LEU A 137 5.00 7.28 -6.13
N ILE A 138 4.28 8.28 -5.63
CA ILE A 138 2.99 8.12 -4.99
C ILE A 138 1.91 8.65 -5.92
N ILE A 139 0.99 7.77 -6.35
CA ILE A 139 -0.20 8.16 -7.09
C ILE A 139 -1.38 8.18 -6.12
N ARG A 140 -2.03 9.34 -5.98
CA ARG A 140 -3.12 9.52 -5.04
C ARG A 140 -4.40 10.00 -5.69
N TRP A 141 -5.45 9.21 -5.55
CA TRP A 141 -6.81 9.53 -5.99
C TRP A 141 -7.58 10.35 -4.94
N GLY A 142 -8.56 11.11 -5.40
CA GLY A 142 -9.48 11.90 -4.57
C GLY A 142 -8.99 13.32 -4.25
N GLY A 143 -8.07 13.87 -5.03
CA GLY A 143 -7.66 15.28 -4.99
C GLY A 143 -6.91 15.73 -3.73
N ARG A 144 -6.51 14.80 -2.84
CA ARG A 144 -5.86 15.14 -1.57
C ARG A 144 -4.35 15.20 -1.71
N ARG A 145 -3.75 16.32 -1.29
CA ARG A 145 -2.31 16.59 -1.39
C ARG A 145 -1.60 16.42 -0.05
N ARG A 146 -1.68 15.21 0.52
CA ARG A 146 -1.06 14.88 1.81
C ARG A 146 -0.79 13.38 1.92
N LEU A 147 0.26 12.98 2.66
CA LEU A 147 0.62 11.57 2.89
C LEU A 147 -0.41 10.80 3.72
N SER A 148 -1.09 11.47 4.64
CA SER A 148 -2.00 10.83 5.61
C SER A 148 -1.34 9.69 6.39
N GLY A 149 -0.06 9.85 6.72
CA GLY A 149 0.71 8.85 7.46
C GLY A 149 1.18 7.65 6.64
N PHE A 150 1.14 7.73 5.31
CA PHE A 150 1.64 6.69 4.43
C PHE A 150 3.16 6.60 4.47
N LEU A 151 3.71 5.50 4.98
CA LEU A 151 5.12 5.11 4.97
C LEU A 151 6.12 6.30 5.05
N PRO A 152 6.18 7.05 6.15
CA PRO A 152 6.94 8.31 6.19
C PRO A 152 8.42 8.17 5.81
N LEU A 153 9.10 7.09 6.24
CA LEU A 153 10.50 6.89 5.96
C LEU A 153 10.76 6.50 4.50
N GLN A 154 9.93 5.64 3.93
CA GLN A 154 10.08 5.22 2.54
C GLN A 154 9.67 6.32 1.55
N SER A 155 8.86 7.29 1.99
CA SER A 155 8.32 8.37 1.16
C SER A 155 9.10 9.69 1.21
N VAL A 156 10.22 9.75 1.91
CA VAL A 156 10.99 10.99 2.14
C VAL A 156 11.35 11.72 0.84
N TYR A 157 11.63 10.97 -0.21
CA TYR A 157 12.01 11.49 -1.52
C TYR A 157 11.03 11.10 -2.63
N SER A 158 9.79 10.72 -2.27
CA SER A 158 8.79 10.32 -3.26
C SER A 158 8.22 11.53 -4.00
N ASP A 159 8.10 11.42 -5.31
CA ASP A 159 7.27 12.30 -6.09
C ASP A 159 5.79 12.01 -5.88
N PHE A 160 4.94 13.04 -6.02
CA PHE A 160 3.54 12.97 -5.64
C PHE A 160 2.63 13.38 -6.80
N TYR A 161 1.98 12.41 -7.42
CA TYR A 161 1.01 12.65 -8.48
C TYR A 161 -0.42 12.56 -7.95
N ILE A 162 -1.22 13.59 -8.17
CA ILE A 162 -2.59 13.70 -7.66
C ILE A 162 -3.59 13.53 -8.79
N ILE A 163 -4.60 12.69 -8.54
CA ILE A 163 -5.73 12.48 -9.43
C ILE A 163 -6.99 12.93 -8.69
N ASP A 164 -7.78 13.80 -9.32
CA ASP A 164 -8.99 14.34 -8.71
C ASP A 164 -10.13 13.32 -8.65
N ASP A 165 -10.18 12.39 -9.60
CA ASP A 165 -11.13 11.28 -9.59
C ASP A 165 -10.96 10.38 -8.36
N TYR A 166 -12.00 9.65 -7.98
CA TYR A 166 -11.94 8.70 -6.89
C TYR A 166 -11.39 7.34 -7.34
N TRP A 167 -10.76 6.60 -6.42
CA TRP A 167 -10.20 5.28 -6.70
C TRP A 167 -11.13 4.30 -7.39
N PRO A 168 -12.44 4.21 -7.07
CA PRO A 168 -13.37 3.34 -7.80
C PRO A 168 -13.58 3.71 -9.28
N ASP A 169 -13.21 4.94 -9.66
CA ASP A 169 -13.31 5.44 -11.04
C ASP A 169 -11.94 5.37 -11.76
N PHE A 170 -11.09 4.45 -11.33
CA PHE A 170 -9.78 4.18 -11.94
C PHE A 170 -9.91 3.92 -13.45
N ARG A 171 -8.97 4.47 -14.22
CA ARG A 171 -8.76 4.23 -15.65
C ARG A 171 -7.28 4.06 -15.93
N GLU A 172 -6.94 3.34 -16.99
CA GLU A 172 -5.54 3.12 -17.39
C GLU A 172 -4.79 4.44 -17.63
N GLU A 173 -5.47 5.46 -18.16
CA GLU A 173 -4.91 6.77 -18.42
C GLU A 173 -4.35 7.41 -17.14
N HIS A 174 -4.99 7.20 -16.00
CA HIS A 174 -4.49 7.71 -14.71
C HIS A 174 -3.08 7.20 -14.40
N PHE A 175 -2.82 5.94 -14.70
CA PHE A 175 -1.52 5.32 -14.48
C PHE A 175 -0.48 5.83 -15.48
N TYR A 176 -0.81 5.84 -16.77
CA TYR A 176 0.11 6.28 -17.81
C TYR A 176 0.42 7.78 -17.72
N ASP A 177 -0.55 8.62 -17.38
CA ASP A 177 -0.34 10.05 -17.14
C ASP A 177 0.60 10.28 -15.96
N ALA A 178 0.43 9.52 -14.88
CA ALA A 178 1.32 9.58 -13.72
C ALA A 178 2.76 9.18 -14.08
N LEU A 179 2.95 8.08 -14.83
CA LEU A 179 4.28 7.65 -15.29
C LEU A 179 4.90 8.66 -16.25
N SER A 180 4.12 9.17 -17.22
CA SER A 180 4.60 10.19 -18.16
C SER A 180 5.01 11.47 -17.45
N TRP A 181 4.28 11.86 -16.42
CA TRP A 181 4.64 12.99 -15.58
C TRP A 181 5.92 12.72 -14.79
N TYR A 182 6.00 11.55 -14.13
CA TYR A 182 7.16 11.14 -13.33
C TYR A 182 8.46 11.11 -14.16
N ASN A 183 8.42 10.56 -15.35
CA ASN A 183 9.57 10.48 -16.25
C ASN A 183 10.12 11.86 -16.71
N LYS A 184 9.38 12.93 -16.46
CA LYS A 184 9.78 14.33 -16.75
C LYS A 184 10.31 15.08 -15.53
N GLN A 185 10.27 14.44 -14.35
CA GLN A 185 10.77 15.07 -13.14
C GLN A 185 12.30 14.90 -13.07
N ASP A 186 12.96 15.92 -12.54
CA ASP A 186 14.39 15.82 -12.21
C ASP A 186 14.55 14.98 -10.94
N ILE A 187 15.30 13.89 -11.03
CA ILE A 187 15.61 13.07 -9.86
C ILE A 187 16.73 13.75 -9.09
N THR A 188 16.39 14.73 -8.27
CA THR A 188 17.33 15.31 -7.31
C THR A 188 17.14 14.64 -5.95
N LEU A 189 18.17 13.95 -5.46
CA LEU A 189 18.15 13.29 -4.16
C LEU A 189 18.60 14.22 -3.02
N GLY A 190 18.37 15.51 -3.15
CA GLY A 190 18.73 16.50 -2.13
C GLY A 190 20.23 16.81 -2.07
N GLY A 191 20.92 16.62 -3.19
CA GLY A 191 22.33 17.00 -3.37
C GLY A 191 22.48 18.41 -3.89
#